data_48127c110e5493a7850d997ea7f43c8c
#
_entry.id   48127c110e5493a7850d997ea7f43c8c
#
_cell.length_a   1.000
_cell.length_b   1.000
_cell.length_c   1.000
_cell.angle_alpha   90.00
_cell.angle_beta   90.00
_cell.angle_gamma   90.00
#
_symmetry.space_group_name_H-M   'P 1'
#
loop_
_entity.id
_entity.type
_entity.pdbx_description
1 polymer ?
#
loop_
_entity_poly.entity_id
_entity_poly.type
_entity_poly.pdbx_seq_one_letter_code
_entity_poly.pdbx_strand_id
1 'polypeptide(L)'
;MAIRVAVTGAAGQIGYALLPRIAAGEMFGKDQEIDLRLLEIPVEQVQKALTGVAMELDDCAFPLLTKITCTDDPRTAFGDADWILLVGSKPRGPGMERADLLKDNGKIFTEQGTVIDEVAADGATAVVVGNPCNTNAMIAASRFKRLSPESITAMTRLDQNRAATQLAQKAGVPVTAVDNIIIYGNHSPTMFADFKHATINGTAATEVITDHQWLEEDFLPKVGKRGAEIIAARGLSSAMSAANALIDHVKSLYTPSDDVHSIAVRSDGSYGFAEGVWASMPVKTVAPGKYEVQTGVQHDEFAQAKIAASNDELVGERETVAELL
;
A
#
# COMPACT_ATOMS: atom_id res chain seq x y z
N MET A 1 3.66 25.80 3.86
CA MET A 1 3.43 25.49 2.43
C MET A 1 2.56 24.25 2.36
N ALA A 2 1.57 24.24 1.48
CA ALA A 2 0.72 23.07 1.28
C ALA A 2 1.52 21.88 0.73
N ILE A 3 1.25 20.67 1.24
CA ILE A 3 1.74 19.42 0.66
C ILE A 3 0.93 19.11 -0.60
N ARG A 4 1.63 18.86 -1.70
CA ARG A 4 1.03 18.52 -3.00
C ARG A 4 0.87 17.01 -3.10
N VAL A 5 -0.38 16.55 -3.08
CA VAL A 5 -0.73 15.14 -3.08
C VAL A 5 -1.40 14.76 -4.38
N ALA A 6 -0.73 13.97 -5.21
CA ALA A 6 -1.31 13.41 -6.42
C ALA A 6 -1.98 12.06 -6.12
N VAL A 7 -3.19 11.85 -6.64
CA VAL A 7 -3.96 10.61 -6.45
C VAL A 7 -4.46 10.12 -7.80
N THR A 8 -4.07 8.90 -8.20
CA THR A 8 -4.60 8.25 -9.41
C THR A 8 -5.82 7.41 -9.09
N GLY A 9 -6.75 7.28 -10.04
CA GLY A 9 -8.01 6.57 -9.79
C GLY A 9 -8.89 7.31 -8.77
N ALA A 10 -8.81 8.64 -8.76
CA ALA A 10 -9.37 9.50 -7.74
C ALA A 10 -10.92 9.47 -7.69
N ALA A 11 -11.59 9.21 -8.81
CA ALA A 11 -13.04 9.02 -8.88
C ALA A 11 -13.49 7.60 -8.54
N GLY A 12 -12.54 6.66 -8.33
CA GLY A 12 -12.84 5.29 -7.94
C GLY A 12 -13.27 5.18 -6.47
N GLN A 13 -13.76 4.01 -6.07
CA GLN A 13 -14.26 3.80 -4.70
C GLN A 13 -13.23 4.04 -3.60
N ILE A 14 -11.95 3.66 -3.84
CA ILE A 14 -10.88 3.92 -2.89
C ILE A 14 -10.60 5.43 -2.83
N GLY A 15 -10.48 6.10 -4.00
CA GLY A 15 -10.30 7.55 -4.08
C GLY A 15 -11.40 8.30 -3.33
N TYR A 16 -12.65 7.99 -3.62
CA TYR A 16 -13.81 8.60 -2.96
C TYR A 16 -13.81 8.43 -1.43
N ALA A 17 -13.39 7.27 -0.92
CA ALA A 17 -13.26 7.05 0.52
C ALA A 17 -12.02 7.71 1.15
N LEU A 18 -11.00 7.98 0.35
CA LEU A 18 -9.69 8.48 0.78
C LEU A 18 -9.62 10.00 0.83
N LEU A 19 -10.08 10.66 -0.25
CA LEU A 19 -9.87 12.09 -0.48
C LEU A 19 -10.38 13.00 0.65
N PRO A 20 -11.61 12.83 1.17
CA PRO A 20 -12.10 13.68 2.27
C PRO A 20 -11.28 13.50 3.54
N ARG A 21 -10.72 12.34 3.78
CA ARG A 21 -9.87 12.05 4.95
C ARG A 21 -8.50 12.71 4.83
N ILE A 22 -7.90 12.74 3.62
CA ILE A 22 -6.69 13.54 3.36
C ILE A 22 -6.97 15.01 3.62
N ALA A 23 -8.06 15.54 3.06
CA ALA A 23 -8.47 16.92 3.19
C ALA A 23 -8.81 17.31 4.65
N ALA A 24 -9.30 16.36 5.46
CA ALA A 24 -9.55 16.53 6.90
C ALA A 24 -8.27 16.49 7.78
N GLY A 25 -7.09 16.23 7.19
CA GLY A 25 -5.81 16.20 7.91
C GLY A 25 -5.49 14.87 8.59
N GLU A 26 -6.17 13.78 8.24
CA GLU A 26 -5.89 12.47 8.86
C GLU A 26 -4.55 11.87 8.43
N MET A 27 -4.04 12.25 7.25
CA MET A 27 -2.82 11.70 6.67
C MET A 27 -1.55 12.44 7.12
N PHE A 28 -1.56 13.77 7.10
CA PHE A 28 -0.38 14.61 7.32
C PHE A 28 -0.47 15.48 8.59
N GLY A 29 -1.57 15.39 9.33
CA GLY A 29 -1.80 16.19 10.54
C GLY A 29 -2.80 17.33 10.32
N LYS A 30 -3.34 17.83 11.44
CA LYS A 30 -4.47 18.78 11.46
C LYS A 30 -4.10 20.22 11.14
N ASP A 31 -2.80 20.52 11.05
CA ASP A 31 -2.29 21.86 10.77
C ASP A 31 -1.62 21.94 9.40
N GLN A 32 -1.62 20.83 8.63
CA GLN A 32 -0.96 20.75 7.34
C GLN A 32 -1.93 21.06 6.20
N GLU A 33 -1.69 22.13 5.47
CA GLU A 33 -2.42 22.48 4.24
C GLU A 33 -2.13 21.46 3.12
N ILE A 34 -3.14 21.19 2.27
CA ILE A 34 -3.11 20.19 1.20
C ILE A 34 -3.49 20.83 -0.15
N ASP A 35 -2.70 20.53 -1.18
CA ASP A 35 -3.05 20.72 -2.60
C ASP A 35 -3.30 19.34 -3.22
N LEU A 36 -4.56 19.01 -3.52
CA LEU A 36 -4.97 17.75 -4.14
C LEU A 36 -4.90 17.82 -5.66
N ARG A 37 -4.24 16.83 -6.26
CA ARG A 37 -4.14 16.64 -7.70
C ARG A 37 -4.72 15.30 -8.09
N LEU A 38 -5.88 15.32 -8.71
CA LEU A 38 -6.73 14.18 -8.95
C LEU A 38 -6.59 13.74 -10.40
N LEU A 39 -6.03 12.56 -10.62
CA LEU A 39 -5.79 12.01 -11.94
C LEU A 39 -6.76 10.87 -12.25
N GLU A 40 -7.39 10.96 -13.41
CA GLU A 40 -8.22 9.90 -13.96
C GLU A 40 -7.95 9.68 -15.46
N ILE A 41 -8.36 8.52 -15.96
CA ILE A 41 -8.21 8.18 -17.38
C ILE A 41 -9.01 9.13 -18.29
N PRO A 42 -8.56 9.37 -19.55
CA PRO A 42 -9.18 10.30 -20.50
C PRO A 42 -10.48 9.73 -21.12
N VAL A 43 -11.41 9.33 -20.25
CA VAL A 43 -12.74 8.85 -20.60
C VAL A 43 -13.76 9.85 -20.08
N GLU A 44 -14.58 10.42 -20.96
CA GLU A 44 -15.52 11.51 -20.66
C GLU A 44 -16.36 11.25 -19.40
N GLN A 45 -16.93 10.03 -19.29
CA GLN A 45 -17.76 9.67 -18.14
C GLN A 45 -16.97 9.63 -16.83
N VAL A 46 -15.70 9.21 -16.89
CA VAL A 46 -14.83 9.16 -15.70
C VAL A 46 -14.38 10.56 -15.30
N GLN A 47 -14.06 11.44 -16.27
CA GLN A 47 -13.73 12.84 -16.02
C GLN A 47 -14.94 13.63 -15.46
N LYS A 48 -16.16 13.32 -15.89
CA LYS A 48 -17.38 13.86 -15.27
C LYS A 48 -17.55 13.41 -13.83
N ALA A 49 -17.29 12.12 -13.54
CA ALA A 49 -17.32 11.61 -12.17
C ALA A 49 -16.25 12.30 -11.29
N LEU A 50 -15.04 12.50 -11.82
CA LEU A 50 -13.98 13.22 -11.12
C LEU A 50 -14.37 14.66 -10.78
N THR A 51 -15.03 15.35 -11.73
CA THR A 51 -15.56 16.71 -11.50
C THR A 51 -16.59 16.70 -10.36
N GLY A 52 -17.47 15.67 -10.31
CA GLY A 52 -18.42 15.51 -9.21
C GLY A 52 -17.76 15.31 -7.85
N VAL A 53 -16.69 14.50 -7.80
CA VAL A 53 -15.90 14.29 -6.57
C VAL A 53 -15.26 15.60 -6.10
N ALA A 54 -14.74 16.42 -7.02
CA ALA A 54 -14.18 17.73 -6.66
C ALA A 54 -15.24 18.69 -6.10
N MET A 55 -16.46 18.71 -6.68
CA MET A 55 -17.58 19.50 -6.16
C MET A 55 -17.95 19.09 -4.73
N GLU A 56 -18.01 17.79 -4.44
CA GLU A 56 -18.30 17.31 -3.08
C GLU A 56 -17.18 17.66 -2.08
N LEU A 57 -15.91 17.63 -2.52
CA LEU A 57 -14.80 18.09 -1.67
C LEU A 57 -14.90 19.57 -1.36
N ASP A 58 -15.31 20.40 -2.33
CA ASP A 58 -15.58 21.83 -2.12
C ASP A 58 -16.74 22.03 -1.14
N ASP A 59 -17.83 21.27 -1.29
CA ASP A 59 -19.02 21.33 -0.41
C ASP A 59 -18.69 20.90 1.03
N CYS A 60 -17.68 20.04 1.23
CA CYS A 60 -17.20 19.67 2.56
C CYS A 60 -16.50 20.82 3.30
N ALA A 61 -16.06 21.88 2.60
CA ALA A 61 -15.44 23.06 3.18
C ALA A 61 -14.26 22.77 4.13
N PHE A 62 -13.39 21.83 3.78
CA PHE A 62 -12.23 21.46 4.60
C PHE A 62 -11.23 22.63 4.71
N PRO A 63 -10.91 23.10 5.92
CA PRO A 63 -10.05 24.27 6.09
C PRO A 63 -8.60 24.04 5.64
N LEU A 64 -8.15 22.79 5.55
CA LEU A 64 -6.80 22.42 5.13
C LEU A 64 -6.67 22.25 3.61
N LEU A 65 -7.78 22.09 2.89
CA LEU A 65 -7.78 21.91 1.44
C LEU A 65 -7.67 23.24 0.73
N THR A 66 -6.49 23.56 0.23
CA THR A 66 -6.21 24.88 -0.37
C THR A 66 -6.43 24.90 -1.88
N LYS A 67 -6.35 23.72 -2.54
CA LYS A 67 -6.52 23.61 -3.97
C LYS A 67 -6.92 22.18 -4.37
N ILE A 68 -7.75 22.08 -5.42
CA ILE A 68 -8.07 20.84 -6.13
C ILE A 68 -7.75 21.04 -7.61
N THR A 69 -7.04 20.09 -8.21
CA THR A 69 -6.77 20.05 -9.65
C THR A 69 -7.24 18.71 -10.19
N CYS A 70 -8.24 18.70 -11.07
CA CYS A 70 -8.68 17.51 -11.81
C CYS A 70 -8.00 17.49 -13.18
N THR A 71 -7.49 16.32 -13.59
CA THR A 71 -6.79 16.20 -14.87
C THR A 71 -6.79 14.75 -15.37
N ASP A 72 -6.61 14.57 -16.66
CA ASP A 72 -6.28 13.32 -17.33
C ASP A 72 -4.80 13.25 -17.78
N ASP A 73 -4.04 14.32 -17.53
CA ASP A 73 -2.62 14.39 -17.86
C ASP A 73 -1.75 14.08 -16.64
N PRO A 74 -0.99 12.96 -16.66
CA PRO A 74 -0.09 12.57 -15.59
C PRO A 74 0.98 13.65 -15.28
N ARG A 75 1.43 14.42 -16.27
CA ARG A 75 2.42 15.49 -16.05
C ARG A 75 1.86 16.62 -15.20
N THR A 76 0.61 16.97 -15.43
CA THR A 76 -0.10 17.97 -14.61
C THR A 76 -0.33 17.47 -13.20
N ALA A 77 -0.72 16.18 -13.02
CA ALA A 77 -0.97 15.61 -11.72
C ALA A 77 0.31 15.47 -10.89
N PHE A 78 1.37 14.93 -11.48
CA PHE A 78 2.62 14.61 -10.77
C PHE A 78 3.62 15.78 -10.71
N GLY A 79 3.41 16.84 -11.50
CA GLY A 79 4.32 17.98 -11.54
C GLY A 79 4.56 18.59 -10.15
N ASP A 80 5.81 18.58 -9.67
CA ASP A 80 6.21 19.02 -8.33
C ASP A 80 5.43 18.35 -7.17
N ALA A 81 4.74 17.21 -7.37
CA ALA A 81 4.05 16.53 -6.30
C ALA A 81 5.04 16.02 -5.24
N ASP A 82 4.69 16.20 -3.96
CA ASP A 82 5.48 15.74 -2.82
C ASP A 82 5.13 14.29 -2.45
N TRP A 83 3.83 13.94 -2.57
CA TRP A 83 3.32 12.61 -2.33
C TRP A 83 2.46 12.15 -3.50
N ILE A 84 2.67 10.91 -3.94
CA ILE A 84 2.00 10.35 -5.11
C ILE A 84 1.36 9.02 -4.72
N LEU A 85 0.03 8.98 -4.74
CA LEU A 85 -0.76 7.83 -4.35
C LEU A 85 -1.29 7.11 -5.60
N LEU A 86 -0.62 6.04 -5.98
CA LEU A 86 -0.92 5.24 -7.18
C LEU A 86 -2.01 4.22 -6.86
N VAL A 87 -3.25 4.70 -6.77
CA VAL A 87 -4.43 3.90 -6.39
C VAL A 87 -5.07 3.24 -7.59
N GLY A 88 -5.09 3.93 -8.73
CA GLY A 88 -5.69 3.46 -9.97
C GLY A 88 -4.95 2.26 -10.56
N SER A 89 -5.70 1.23 -10.92
CA SER A 89 -5.22 0.08 -11.67
C SER A 89 -6.37 -0.58 -12.42
N LYS A 90 -6.06 -1.34 -13.48
CA LYS A 90 -7.05 -2.15 -14.16
C LYS A 90 -7.48 -3.30 -13.26
N PRO A 91 -8.78 -3.46 -12.95
CA PRO A 91 -9.26 -4.58 -12.15
C PRO A 91 -9.18 -5.89 -12.95
N ARG A 92 -9.03 -7.02 -12.25
CA ARG A 92 -9.10 -8.33 -12.90
C ARG A 92 -10.52 -8.58 -13.39
N GLY A 93 -10.67 -8.74 -14.72
CA GLY A 93 -11.93 -9.09 -15.35
C GLY A 93 -12.22 -10.60 -15.29
N PRO A 94 -13.49 -11.03 -15.51
CA PRO A 94 -13.83 -12.43 -15.65
C PRO A 94 -13.00 -13.09 -16.78
N GLY A 95 -12.38 -14.25 -16.48
CA GLY A 95 -11.58 -15.02 -17.45
C GLY A 95 -10.19 -14.45 -17.76
N MET A 96 -9.78 -13.34 -17.12
CA MET A 96 -8.43 -12.79 -17.28
C MET A 96 -7.42 -13.59 -16.46
N GLU A 97 -6.35 -14.04 -17.12
CA GLU A 97 -5.24 -14.69 -16.42
C GLU A 97 -4.42 -13.68 -15.60
N ARG A 98 -3.75 -14.17 -14.53
CA ARG A 98 -2.90 -13.31 -13.68
C ARG A 98 -1.77 -12.65 -14.48
N ALA A 99 -1.16 -13.37 -15.42
CA ALA A 99 -0.09 -12.86 -16.26
C ALA A 99 -0.54 -11.71 -17.17
N ASP A 100 -1.77 -11.77 -17.71
CA ASP A 100 -2.32 -10.71 -18.55
C ASP A 100 -2.57 -9.44 -17.73
N LEU A 101 -3.10 -9.61 -16.52
CA LEU A 101 -3.30 -8.49 -15.58
C LEU A 101 -1.99 -7.81 -15.21
N LEU A 102 -0.94 -8.60 -14.94
CA LEU A 102 0.41 -8.11 -14.65
C LEU A 102 0.96 -7.26 -15.81
N LYS A 103 0.84 -7.75 -17.05
CA LYS A 103 1.31 -7.03 -18.24
C LYS A 103 0.50 -5.77 -18.52
N ASP A 104 -0.82 -5.82 -18.41
CA ASP A 104 -1.70 -4.67 -18.66
C ASP A 104 -1.47 -3.57 -17.63
N ASN A 105 -1.43 -3.90 -16.33
CA ASN A 105 -1.11 -2.94 -15.29
C ASN A 105 0.33 -2.45 -15.41
N GLY A 106 1.28 -3.35 -15.73
CA GLY A 106 2.68 -2.99 -15.89
C GLY A 106 2.91 -1.85 -16.87
N LYS A 107 2.17 -1.78 -17.98
CA LYS A 107 2.23 -0.67 -18.94
C LYS A 107 1.83 0.67 -18.29
N ILE A 108 0.77 0.66 -17.49
CA ILE A 108 0.30 1.85 -16.75
C ILE A 108 1.39 2.33 -15.80
N PHE A 109 1.99 1.41 -15.02
CA PHE A 109 3.01 1.78 -14.05
C PHE A 109 4.36 2.13 -14.68
N THR A 110 4.69 1.60 -15.86
CA THR A 110 5.83 2.06 -16.67
C THR A 110 5.69 3.52 -17.06
N GLU A 111 4.52 3.92 -17.58
CA GLU A 111 4.23 5.30 -17.96
C GLU A 111 4.24 6.22 -16.74
N GLN A 112 3.51 5.87 -15.69
CA GLN A 112 3.47 6.65 -14.45
C GLN A 112 4.84 6.80 -13.82
N GLY A 113 5.64 5.72 -13.72
CA GLY A 113 7.01 5.78 -13.19
C GLY A 113 7.91 6.74 -13.99
N THR A 114 7.82 6.70 -15.33
CA THR A 114 8.57 7.61 -16.19
C THR A 114 8.20 9.07 -15.93
N VAL A 115 6.91 9.38 -15.89
CA VAL A 115 6.45 10.76 -15.67
C VAL A 115 6.78 11.24 -14.25
N ILE A 116 6.62 10.38 -13.24
CA ILE A 116 6.99 10.71 -11.84
C ILE A 116 8.47 11.09 -11.77
N ASP A 117 9.36 10.28 -12.36
CA ASP A 117 10.80 10.57 -12.34
C ASP A 117 11.13 11.90 -13.04
N GLU A 118 10.40 12.26 -14.09
CA GLU A 118 10.64 13.49 -14.85
C GLU A 118 10.15 14.76 -14.14
N VAL A 119 8.98 14.74 -13.48
CA VAL A 119 8.29 15.96 -13.07
C VAL A 119 7.96 16.09 -11.59
N ALA A 120 8.05 15.03 -10.78
CA ALA A 120 7.74 15.11 -9.36
C ALA A 120 8.78 15.94 -8.59
N ALA A 121 8.46 16.38 -7.38
CA ALA A 121 9.37 17.11 -6.52
C ALA A 121 10.64 16.29 -6.21
N ASP A 122 11.76 17.00 -5.98
CA ASP A 122 12.96 16.36 -5.46
C ASP A 122 12.65 15.76 -4.08
N GLY A 123 12.89 14.46 -3.92
CA GLY A 123 12.56 13.74 -2.69
C GLY A 123 11.07 13.34 -2.55
N ALA A 124 10.28 13.43 -3.63
CA ALA A 124 8.92 12.92 -3.67
C ALA A 124 8.85 11.45 -3.22
N THR A 125 7.75 11.10 -2.56
CA THR A 125 7.46 9.74 -2.12
C THR A 125 6.23 9.20 -2.84
N ALA A 126 6.32 8.00 -3.41
CA ALA A 126 5.19 7.34 -4.06
C ALA A 126 4.73 6.10 -3.28
N VAL A 127 3.43 5.85 -3.27
CA VAL A 127 2.84 4.66 -2.65
C VAL A 127 1.93 3.96 -3.65
N VAL A 128 2.20 2.70 -3.93
CA VAL A 128 1.42 1.87 -4.84
C VAL A 128 0.36 1.08 -4.07
N VAL A 129 -0.88 1.23 -4.49
CA VAL A 129 -2.06 0.51 -3.98
C VAL A 129 -2.65 -0.40 -5.05
N GLY A 130 -2.59 0.04 -6.31
CA GLY A 130 -3.10 -0.70 -7.46
C GLY A 130 -2.42 -2.07 -7.62
N ASN A 131 -3.23 -3.14 -7.62
CA ASN A 131 -2.74 -4.52 -7.63
C ASN A 131 -2.30 -5.01 -9.03
N PRO A 132 -1.27 -5.86 -9.07
CA PRO A 132 -0.41 -6.37 -7.99
C PRO A 132 0.60 -5.32 -7.49
N CYS A 133 0.38 -4.79 -6.29
CA CYS A 133 1.04 -3.55 -5.86
C CYS A 133 2.57 -3.69 -5.71
N ASN A 134 3.07 -4.83 -5.23
CA ASN A 134 4.51 -5.08 -5.09
C ASN A 134 5.21 -5.04 -6.47
N THR A 135 4.69 -5.77 -7.44
CA THR A 135 5.25 -5.84 -8.80
C THR A 135 5.06 -4.52 -9.55
N ASN A 136 3.92 -3.85 -9.36
CA ASN A 136 3.68 -2.53 -9.96
C ASN A 136 4.66 -1.47 -9.40
N ALA A 137 5.01 -1.53 -8.11
CA ALA A 137 6.02 -0.66 -7.53
C ALA A 137 7.40 -0.91 -8.14
N MET A 138 7.78 -2.18 -8.32
CA MET A 138 9.02 -2.57 -8.98
C MET A 138 9.09 -2.03 -10.43
N ILE A 139 8.01 -2.16 -11.20
CA ILE A 139 7.94 -1.66 -12.58
C ILE A 139 8.07 -0.13 -12.61
N ALA A 140 7.33 0.59 -11.77
CA ALA A 140 7.44 2.05 -11.72
C ALA A 140 8.85 2.50 -11.31
N ALA A 141 9.43 1.87 -10.29
CA ALA A 141 10.79 2.17 -9.80
C ALA A 141 11.87 1.91 -10.85
N SER A 142 11.69 0.93 -11.76
CA SER A 142 12.63 0.64 -12.83
C SER A 142 12.82 1.81 -13.81
N ARG A 143 11.89 2.76 -13.80
CA ARG A 143 11.94 3.98 -14.63
C ARG A 143 12.69 5.13 -13.95
N PHE A 144 12.94 5.05 -12.65
CA PHE A 144 13.58 6.13 -11.88
C PHE A 144 15.06 6.25 -12.24
N LYS A 145 15.45 7.45 -12.62
CA LYS A 145 16.84 7.86 -12.91
C LYS A 145 17.25 9.03 -12.03
N ARG A 146 16.33 9.93 -11.73
CA ARG A 146 16.50 11.11 -10.88
C ARG A 146 16.09 10.80 -9.44
N LEU A 147 14.96 10.15 -9.26
CA LEU A 147 14.50 9.72 -7.94
C LEU A 147 15.15 8.39 -7.55
N SER A 148 15.33 8.19 -6.25
CA SER A 148 15.77 6.90 -5.72
C SER A 148 14.68 5.85 -5.85
N PRO A 149 15.00 4.58 -6.24
CA PRO A 149 14.04 3.49 -6.20
C PRO A 149 13.40 3.26 -4.82
N GLU A 150 14.08 3.64 -3.74
CA GLU A 150 13.56 3.57 -2.37
C GLU A 150 12.47 4.62 -2.07
N SER A 151 12.28 5.62 -2.95
CA SER A 151 11.20 6.60 -2.80
C SER A 151 9.81 6.09 -3.17
N ILE A 152 9.71 4.86 -3.70
CA ILE A 152 8.43 4.22 -3.99
C ILE A 152 8.24 2.96 -3.15
N THR A 153 7.08 2.86 -2.51
CA THR A 153 6.69 1.74 -1.66
C THR A 153 5.37 1.14 -2.14
N ALA A 154 5.01 -0.06 -1.66
CA ALA A 154 3.69 -0.64 -1.90
C ALA A 154 2.96 -0.95 -0.60
N MET A 155 1.62 -0.86 -0.63
CA MET A 155 0.80 -0.91 0.55
C MET A 155 0.47 -2.34 0.98
N THR A 156 1.09 -2.79 2.07
CA THR A 156 0.74 -4.01 2.81
C THR A 156 0.15 -3.72 4.20
N ARG A 157 -0.08 -2.45 4.52
CA ARG A 157 -0.69 -2.01 5.78
C ARG A 157 -2.10 -2.56 5.96
N LEU A 158 -2.86 -2.75 4.87
CA LEU A 158 -4.18 -3.37 4.95
C LEU A 158 -4.11 -4.79 5.52
N ASP A 159 -3.10 -5.54 5.14
CA ASP A 159 -2.89 -6.91 5.62
C ASP A 159 -2.46 -6.92 7.09
N GLN A 160 -1.60 -5.98 7.49
CA GLN A 160 -1.25 -5.76 8.89
C GLN A 160 -2.49 -5.43 9.74
N ASN A 161 -3.35 -4.51 9.27
CA ASN A 161 -4.58 -4.14 9.99
C ASN A 161 -5.55 -5.32 10.09
N ARG A 162 -5.65 -6.16 9.04
CA ARG A 162 -6.44 -7.40 9.06
C ARG A 162 -5.91 -8.39 10.08
N ALA A 163 -4.60 -8.61 10.08
CA ALA A 163 -3.93 -9.52 11.00
C ALA A 163 -4.13 -9.08 12.46
N ALA A 164 -3.86 -7.81 12.78
CA ALA A 164 -4.08 -7.25 14.11
C ALA A 164 -5.54 -7.44 14.58
N THR A 165 -6.51 -7.15 13.69
CA THR A 165 -7.94 -7.30 14.02
C THR A 165 -8.31 -8.77 14.30
N GLN A 166 -7.78 -9.73 13.54
CA GLN A 166 -8.06 -11.17 13.77
C GLN A 166 -7.47 -11.66 15.09
N LEU A 167 -6.24 -11.26 15.42
CA LEU A 167 -5.63 -11.59 16.73
C LEU A 167 -6.43 -10.97 17.88
N ALA A 168 -6.79 -9.70 17.78
CA ALA A 168 -7.60 -9.00 18.79
C ALA A 168 -8.96 -9.67 19.02
N GLN A 169 -9.67 -10.03 17.96
CA GLN A 169 -10.95 -10.73 18.03
C GLN A 169 -10.83 -12.10 18.68
N LYS A 170 -9.80 -12.90 18.33
CA LYS A 170 -9.56 -14.23 18.93
C LYS A 170 -9.23 -14.12 20.41
N ALA A 171 -8.47 -13.11 20.80
CA ALA A 171 -8.10 -12.87 22.19
C ALA A 171 -9.18 -12.14 23.02
N GLY A 172 -10.23 -11.61 22.38
CA GLY A 172 -11.29 -10.85 23.05
C GLY A 172 -10.85 -9.49 23.60
N VAL A 173 -9.88 -8.83 22.92
CA VAL A 173 -9.30 -7.54 23.34
C VAL A 173 -9.51 -6.46 22.27
N PRO A 174 -9.36 -5.16 22.60
CA PRO A 174 -9.32 -4.10 21.60
C PRO A 174 -8.13 -4.28 20.64
N VAL A 175 -8.26 -3.84 19.39
CA VAL A 175 -7.17 -3.94 18.38
C VAL A 175 -5.93 -3.17 18.81
N THR A 176 -6.07 -2.13 19.61
CA THR A 176 -4.97 -1.34 20.20
C THR A 176 -4.13 -2.10 21.21
N ALA A 177 -4.53 -3.29 21.60
CA ALA A 177 -3.75 -4.19 22.45
C ALA A 177 -2.78 -5.09 21.67
N VAL A 178 -2.88 -5.08 20.32
CA VAL A 178 -2.04 -5.93 19.45
C VAL A 178 -0.93 -5.09 18.85
N ASP A 179 0.31 -5.47 19.15
CA ASP A 179 1.52 -4.81 18.65
C ASP A 179 2.43 -5.80 17.92
N ASN A 180 3.41 -5.28 17.18
CA ASN A 180 4.48 -6.02 16.50
C ASN A 180 4.00 -7.09 15.51
N ILE A 181 2.76 -7.00 15.00
CA ILE A 181 2.32 -7.86 13.92
C ILE A 181 2.85 -7.34 12.58
N ILE A 182 3.74 -8.11 11.96
CA ILE A 182 4.39 -7.74 10.70
C ILE A 182 3.96 -8.70 9.59
N ILE A 183 3.75 -8.16 8.42
CA ILE A 183 3.51 -8.89 7.18
C ILE A 183 4.82 -9.01 6.42
N TYR A 184 5.17 -10.21 6.01
CA TYR A 184 6.31 -10.48 5.14
C TYR A 184 5.86 -10.93 3.76
N GLY A 185 6.52 -10.42 2.72
CA GLY A 185 6.37 -10.88 1.34
C GLY A 185 5.40 -10.09 0.46
N ASN A 186 4.69 -10.81 -0.40
CA ASN A 186 3.81 -10.26 -1.43
C ASN A 186 2.41 -9.94 -0.87
N HIS A 187 1.74 -8.92 -1.39
CA HIS A 187 0.32 -8.69 -1.12
C HIS A 187 -0.55 -9.73 -1.86
N SER A 188 -0.52 -10.94 -1.40
CA SER A 188 -1.18 -12.12 -1.98
C SER A 188 -1.49 -13.16 -0.90
N PRO A 189 -2.15 -14.29 -1.23
CA PRO A 189 -2.36 -15.37 -0.27
C PRO A 189 -1.07 -16.03 0.25
N THR A 190 0.10 -15.78 -0.35
CA THR A 190 1.40 -16.28 0.14
C THR A 190 2.02 -15.40 1.22
N MET A 191 1.45 -14.23 1.50
CA MET A 191 1.94 -13.38 2.59
C MET A 191 2.05 -14.13 3.90
N PHE A 192 3.05 -13.83 4.69
CA PHE A 192 3.19 -14.32 6.05
C PHE A 192 2.88 -13.21 7.05
N ALA A 193 1.80 -13.38 7.82
CA ALA A 193 1.48 -12.52 8.97
C ALA A 193 2.14 -13.12 10.22
N ASP A 194 3.22 -12.50 10.67
CA ASP A 194 4.09 -13.04 11.73
C ASP A 194 3.46 -12.92 13.12
N PHE A 195 2.58 -13.84 13.43
CA PHE A 195 1.96 -13.96 14.74
C PHE A 195 2.92 -14.39 15.85
N LYS A 196 4.08 -14.94 15.50
CA LYS A 196 5.06 -15.44 16.48
C LYS A 196 5.80 -14.33 17.20
N HIS A 197 6.00 -13.20 16.53
CA HIS A 197 6.61 -12.00 17.12
C HIS A 197 5.57 -10.95 17.53
N ALA A 198 4.29 -11.15 17.21
CA ALA A 198 3.22 -10.28 17.66
C ALA A 198 3.03 -10.37 19.16
N THR A 199 2.60 -9.25 19.76
CA THR A 199 2.25 -9.20 21.19
C THR A 199 0.81 -8.75 21.39
N ILE A 200 0.21 -9.18 22.51
CA ILE A 200 -1.12 -8.79 22.95
C ILE A 200 -1.00 -8.30 24.39
N ASN A 201 -1.25 -7.02 24.64
CA ASN A 201 -0.98 -6.36 25.92
C ASN A 201 0.47 -6.61 26.43
N GLY A 202 1.45 -6.61 25.51
CA GLY A 202 2.87 -6.82 25.81
C GLY A 202 3.27 -8.29 26.07
N THR A 203 2.33 -9.23 26.03
CA THR A 203 2.60 -10.69 26.12
C THR A 203 2.64 -11.31 24.73
N ALA A 204 3.49 -12.30 24.49
CA ALA A 204 3.56 -12.96 23.19
C ALA A 204 2.16 -13.46 22.76
N ALA A 205 1.78 -13.20 21.52
CA ALA A 205 0.46 -13.58 21.00
C ALA A 205 0.22 -15.10 21.08
N THR A 206 1.28 -15.89 20.95
CA THR A 206 1.26 -17.36 21.09
C THR A 206 1.06 -17.86 22.52
N GLU A 207 1.32 -17.04 23.53
CA GLU A 207 1.02 -17.36 24.94
C GLU A 207 -0.42 -16.98 25.29
N VAL A 208 -0.93 -15.87 24.71
CA VAL A 208 -2.32 -15.44 24.93
C VAL A 208 -3.30 -16.30 24.16
N ILE A 209 -2.98 -16.62 22.90
CA ILE A 209 -3.77 -17.49 22.03
C ILE A 209 -3.10 -18.87 22.00
N THR A 210 -3.51 -19.73 22.92
CA THR A 210 -2.96 -21.10 23.06
C THR A 210 -3.46 -22.09 22.02
N ASP A 211 -4.42 -21.69 21.19
CA ASP A 211 -4.91 -22.46 20.05
C ASP A 211 -3.95 -22.26 18.85
N HIS A 212 -2.80 -22.95 18.91
CA HIS A 212 -1.75 -22.83 17.89
C HIS A 212 -2.20 -23.36 16.51
N GLN A 213 -3.09 -24.37 16.50
CA GLN A 213 -3.66 -24.85 15.24
C GLN A 213 -4.46 -23.74 14.54
N TRP A 214 -5.26 -22.99 15.30
CA TRP A 214 -5.98 -21.85 14.74
C TRP A 214 -5.04 -20.79 14.16
N LEU A 215 -3.91 -20.51 14.80
CA LEU A 215 -2.93 -19.52 14.30
C LEU A 215 -2.36 -19.92 12.93
N GLU A 216 -2.10 -21.21 12.70
CA GLU A 216 -1.47 -21.69 11.47
C GLU A 216 -2.49 -22.04 10.37
N GLU A 217 -3.62 -22.66 10.73
CA GLU A 217 -4.58 -23.22 9.77
C GLU A 217 -5.78 -22.32 9.47
N ASP A 218 -6.15 -21.41 10.38
CA ASP A 218 -7.29 -20.49 10.21
C ASP A 218 -6.85 -19.05 10.03
N PHE A 219 -6.02 -18.52 10.95
CA PHE A 219 -5.62 -17.13 10.97
C PHE A 219 -4.86 -16.72 9.70
N LEU A 220 -3.79 -17.44 9.34
CA LEU A 220 -2.99 -17.12 8.14
C LEU A 220 -3.83 -17.14 6.85
N PRO A 221 -4.59 -18.22 6.55
CA PRO A 221 -5.46 -18.24 5.38
C PRO A 221 -6.54 -17.15 5.41
N LYS A 222 -7.10 -16.82 6.57
CA LYS A 222 -8.14 -15.82 6.72
C LYS A 222 -7.61 -14.41 6.42
N VAL A 223 -6.42 -14.07 6.88
CA VAL A 223 -5.77 -12.80 6.55
C VAL A 223 -5.50 -12.73 5.04
N GLY A 224 -4.87 -13.76 4.46
CA GLY A 224 -4.49 -13.80 3.05
C GLY A 224 -5.67 -13.82 2.07
N LYS A 225 -6.80 -14.42 2.44
CA LYS A 225 -8.00 -14.55 1.60
C LYS A 225 -9.08 -13.51 1.88
N ARG A 226 -8.88 -12.62 2.84
CA ARG A 226 -9.90 -11.65 3.27
C ARG A 226 -10.43 -10.77 2.14
N GLY A 227 -9.58 -10.41 1.18
CA GLY A 227 -10.00 -9.65 0.00
C GLY A 227 -11.05 -10.39 -0.84
N ALA A 228 -10.86 -11.69 -1.06
CA ALA A 228 -11.80 -12.53 -1.79
C ALA A 228 -13.14 -12.69 -1.04
N GLU A 229 -13.10 -12.84 0.29
CA GLU A 229 -14.32 -12.90 1.12
C GLU A 229 -15.13 -11.61 1.02
N ILE A 230 -14.48 -10.44 1.02
CA ILE A 230 -15.14 -9.15 0.87
C ILE A 230 -15.78 -9.03 -0.52
N ILE A 231 -15.07 -9.46 -1.58
CA ILE A 231 -15.64 -9.46 -2.94
C ILE A 231 -16.85 -10.38 -3.01
N ALA A 232 -16.79 -11.57 -2.42
CA ALA A 232 -17.92 -12.50 -2.39
C ALA A 232 -19.14 -11.92 -1.66
N ALA A 233 -18.91 -11.15 -0.58
CA ALA A 233 -19.98 -10.56 0.22
C ALA A 233 -20.52 -9.24 -0.39
N ARG A 234 -19.65 -8.37 -0.92
CA ARG A 234 -20.03 -7.02 -1.41
C ARG A 234 -20.26 -6.95 -2.91
N GLY A 235 -19.75 -7.90 -3.69
CA GLY A 235 -19.63 -7.78 -5.15
C GLY A 235 -18.54 -6.82 -5.63
N LEU A 236 -17.81 -6.19 -4.73
CA LEU A 236 -16.78 -5.17 -5.00
C LEU A 236 -15.58 -5.38 -4.09
N SER A 237 -14.40 -4.94 -4.55
CA SER A 237 -13.16 -4.98 -3.77
C SER A 237 -13.23 -4.08 -2.52
N SER A 238 -12.28 -4.31 -1.59
CA SER A 238 -12.10 -3.44 -0.42
C SER A 238 -11.83 -2.00 -0.86
N ALA A 239 -12.61 -1.06 -0.36
CA ALA A 239 -12.43 0.36 -0.64
C ALA A 239 -12.17 1.14 0.67
N MET A 240 -13.13 1.12 1.59
CA MET A 240 -13.02 1.82 2.88
C MET A 240 -11.77 1.39 3.66
N SER A 241 -11.54 0.08 3.81
CA SER A 241 -10.38 -0.43 4.55
C SER A 241 -9.06 -0.22 3.80
N ALA A 242 -9.07 -0.21 2.46
CA ALA A 242 -7.90 0.14 1.67
C ALA A 242 -7.53 1.62 1.81
N ALA A 243 -8.52 2.51 1.77
CA ALA A 243 -8.33 3.94 2.02
C ALA A 243 -7.79 4.19 3.43
N ASN A 244 -8.36 3.52 4.46
CA ASN A 244 -7.84 3.62 5.83
C ASN A 244 -6.39 3.16 5.94
N ALA A 245 -6.07 1.99 5.37
CA ALA A 245 -4.72 1.46 5.40
C ALA A 245 -3.71 2.35 4.66
N LEU A 246 -4.12 3.03 3.58
CA LEU A 246 -3.28 3.99 2.88
C LEU A 246 -3.02 5.25 3.73
N ILE A 247 -4.03 5.76 4.44
CA ILE A 247 -3.84 6.83 5.43
C ILE A 247 -2.81 6.42 6.47
N ASP A 248 -2.98 5.24 7.08
CA ASP A 248 -2.07 4.71 8.10
C ASP A 248 -0.64 4.51 7.54
N HIS A 249 -0.51 4.01 6.32
CA HIS A 249 0.77 3.78 5.63
C HIS A 249 1.52 5.10 5.42
N VAL A 250 0.87 6.10 4.80
CA VAL A 250 1.49 7.40 4.54
C VAL A 250 1.81 8.12 5.85
N LYS A 251 0.89 8.12 6.81
CA LYS A 251 1.11 8.71 8.14
C LYS A 251 2.35 8.10 8.81
N SER A 252 2.52 6.78 8.74
CA SER A 252 3.70 6.09 9.26
C SER A 252 4.98 6.50 8.55
N LEU A 253 4.96 6.69 7.22
CA LEU A 253 6.12 7.16 6.45
C LEU A 253 6.39 8.67 6.58
N TYR A 254 5.37 9.44 6.90
CA TYR A 254 5.49 10.90 7.07
C TYR A 254 5.99 11.28 8.47
N THR A 255 5.61 10.51 9.50
CA THR A 255 5.92 10.82 10.90
C THR A 255 7.01 9.88 11.43
N PRO A 256 8.23 10.37 11.69
CA PRO A 256 9.27 9.57 12.32
C PRO A 256 8.82 9.04 13.67
N SER A 257 9.04 7.75 13.93
CA SER A 257 8.73 7.12 15.21
C SER A 257 9.61 5.88 15.43
N ASP A 258 9.58 5.34 16.63
CA ASP A 258 10.19 4.04 16.94
C ASP A 258 9.30 2.86 16.56
N ASP A 259 8.07 3.12 16.14
CA ASP A 259 7.14 2.08 15.71
C ASP A 259 7.60 1.43 14.41
N VAL A 260 7.37 0.12 14.32
CA VAL A 260 7.70 -0.69 13.15
C VAL A 260 6.42 -1.09 12.43
N HIS A 261 6.43 -0.88 11.11
CA HIS A 261 5.26 -1.11 10.28
C HIS A 261 5.57 -2.02 9.09
N SER A 262 4.53 -2.71 8.60
CA SER A 262 4.62 -3.51 7.37
C SER A 262 4.53 -2.61 6.16
N ILE A 263 5.62 -2.48 5.43
CA ILE A 263 5.70 -1.71 4.18
C ILE A 263 6.42 -2.56 3.14
N ALA A 264 5.85 -2.69 1.95
CA ALA A 264 6.56 -3.33 0.85
C ALA A 264 7.56 -2.33 0.25
N VAL A 265 8.83 -2.66 0.40
CA VAL A 265 9.98 -1.87 -0.02
C VAL A 265 10.91 -2.68 -0.90
N ARG A 266 11.82 -2.03 -1.60
CA ARG A 266 12.85 -2.70 -2.39
C ARG A 266 13.73 -3.56 -1.49
N SER A 267 13.80 -4.85 -1.81
CA SER A 267 14.63 -5.79 -1.07
C SER A 267 16.13 -5.59 -1.37
N ASP A 268 16.90 -5.62 -0.31
CA ASP A 268 18.36 -5.67 -0.29
C ASP A 268 18.91 -7.08 0.01
N GLY A 269 18.04 -8.11 -0.01
CA GLY A 269 18.36 -9.49 0.39
C GLY A 269 17.92 -9.81 1.82
N SER A 270 17.50 -8.84 2.61
CA SER A 270 17.02 -9.07 3.99
C SER A 270 15.89 -10.10 4.02
N TYR A 271 15.86 -10.91 5.06
CA TYR A 271 14.88 -12.00 5.27
C TYR A 271 14.84 -13.05 4.14
N GLY A 272 15.83 -13.10 3.27
CA GLY A 272 15.92 -14.05 2.16
C GLY A 272 15.11 -13.67 0.93
N PHE A 273 14.53 -12.46 0.86
CA PHE A 273 13.92 -11.96 -0.35
C PHE A 273 14.97 -11.64 -1.42
N ALA A 274 14.67 -11.99 -2.67
CA ALA A 274 15.56 -11.70 -3.78
C ALA A 274 15.81 -10.19 -3.88
N GLU A 275 17.05 -9.78 -4.13
CA GLU A 275 17.39 -8.38 -4.30
C GLU A 275 16.58 -7.73 -5.44
N GLY A 276 16.11 -6.52 -5.21
CA GLY A 276 15.40 -5.72 -6.20
C GLY A 276 13.92 -6.07 -6.41
N VAL A 277 13.35 -7.09 -5.74
CA VAL A 277 11.89 -7.23 -5.65
C VAL A 277 11.33 -6.30 -4.57
N TRP A 278 10.06 -5.93 -4.68
CA TRP A 278 9.36 -5.22 -3.59
C TRP A 278 8.67 -6.22 -2.68
N ALA A 279 9.17 -6.36 -1.46
CA ALA A 279 8.63 -7.26 -0.46
C ALA A 279 8.21 -6.49 0.80
N SER A 280 7.09 -6.88 1.41
CA SER A 280 6.71 -6.38 2.73
C SER A 280 7.72 -6.86 3.76
N MET A 281 8.22 -5.93 4.55
CA MET A 281 9.20 -6.14 5.62
C MET A 281 8.93 -5.17 6.77
N PRO A 282 9.51 -5.41 7.97
CA PRO A 282 9.41 -4.46 9.07
C PRO A 282 10.22 -3.19 8.76
N VAL A 283 9.55 -2.06 8.77
CA VAL A 283 10.12 -0.75 8.41
C VAL A 283 9.89 0.25 9.52
N LYS A 284 10.94 1.02 9.86
CA LYS A 284 10.91 2.17 10.77
C LYS A 284 11.18 3.45 9.97
N THR A 285 10.39 4.49 10.23
CA THR A 285 10.57 5.79 9.58
C THR A 285 11.52 6.68 10.38
N VAL A 286 12.57 7.17 9.72
CA VAL A 286 13.63 8.00 10.33
C VAL A 286 13.50 9.49 9.99
N ALA A 287 12.88 9.81 8.86
CA ALA A 287 12.51 11.16 8.44
C ALA A 287 11.33 11.07 7.45
N PRO A 288 10.57 12.14 7.17
CA PRO A 288 9.48 12.10 6.21
C PRO A 288 9.90 11.49 4.87
N GLY A 289 9.25 10.39 4.48
CA GLY A 289 9.57 9.63 3.27
C GLY A 289 10.89 8.84 3.32
N LYS A 290 11.58 8.79 4.48
CA LYS A 290 12.83 8.04 4.68
C LYS A 290 12.65 6.98 5.75
N TYR A 291 13.09 5.79 5.45
CA TYR A 291 12.89 4.62 6.30
C TYR A 291 14.13 3.71 6.35
N GLU A 292 14.13 2.85 7.34
CA GLU A 292 15.11 1.77 7.49
C GLU A 292 14.37 0.44 7.66
N VAL A 293 14.83 -0.59 6.94
CA VAL A 293 14.38 -1.96 7.17
C VAL A 293 14.95 -2.44 8.48
N GLN A 294 14.08 -2.88 9.39
CA GLN A 294 14.51 -3.42 10.65
C GLN A 294 14.92 -4.88 10.45
N THR A 295 16.21 -5.15 10.53
CA THR A 295 16.79 -6.50 10.41
C THR A 295 17.01 -7.10 11.79
N GLY A 296 17.16 -8.43 11.87
CA GLY A 296 17.51 -9.10 13.14
C GLY A 296 16.37 -9.91 13.76
N VAL A 297 15.13 -9.82 13.25
CA VAL A 297 14.06 -10.74 13.62
C VAL A 297 14.46 -12.14 13.16
N GLN A 298 14.53 -13.10 14.09
CA GLN A 298 14.91 -14.48 13.81
C GLN A 298 13.65 -15.32 13.60
N HIS A 299 13.50 -15.88 12.42
CA HIS A 299 12.38 -16.74 12.06
C HIS A 299 12.76 -18.20 12.22
N ASP A 300 11.85 -19.01 12.75
CA ASP A 300 11.96 -20.47 12.76
C ASP A 300 11.72 -21.06 11.37
N GLU A 301 11.90 -22.37 11.23
CA GLU A 301 11.74 -23.09 9.96
C GLU A 301 10.35 -22.90 9.33
N PHE A 302 9.29 -22.82 10.14
CA PHE A 302 7.93 -22.59 9.65
C PHE A 302 7.79 -21.21 9.01
N ALA A 303 8.21 -20.16 9.70
CA ALA A 303 8.16 -18.79 9.20
C ALA A 303 9.07 -18.61 7.96
N GLN A 304 10.28 -19.18 8.01
CA GLN A 304 11.20 -19.17 6.87
C GLN A 304 10.59 -19.81 5.62
N ALA A 305 9.92 -20.97 5.77
CA ALA A 305 9.24 -21.61 4.65
C ALA A 305 8.11 -20.77 4.06
N LYS A 306 7.34 -20.05 4.90
CA LYS A 306 6.29 -19.10 4.44
C LYS A 306 6.88 -17.92 3.70
N ILE A 307 7.94 -17.32 4.24
CA ILE A 307 8.65 -16.21 3.62
C ILE A 307 9.25 -16.63 2.26
N ALA A 308 9.88 -17.80 2.20
CA ALA A 308 10.43 -18.35 0.96
C ALA A 308 9.35 -18.54 -0.12
N ALA A 309 8.20 -19.10 0.23
CA ALA A 309 7.09 -19.27 -0.71
C ALA A 309 6.59 -17.93 -1.28
N SER A 310 6.56 -16.87 -0.46
CA SER A 310 6.20 -15.53 -0.92
C SER A 310 7.29 -14.89 -1.78
N ASN A 311 8.56 -15.15 -1.46
CA ASN A 311 9.68 -14.74 -2.31
C ASN A 311 9.61 -15.39 -3.69
N ASP A 312 9.35 -16.69 -3.76
CA ASP A 312 9.26 -17.43 -5.02
C ASP A 312 8.14 -16.86 -5.91
N GLU A 313 7.01 -16.47 -5.32
CA GLU A 313 5.93 -15.79 -6.05
C GLU A 313 6.40 -14.44 -6.60
N LEU A 314 7.08 -13.61 -5.81
CA LEU A 314 7.60 -12.30 -6.24
C LEU A 314 8.64 -12.45 -7.36
N VAL A 315 9.54 -13.44 -7.27
CA VAL A 315 10.51 -13.74 -8.34
C VAL A 315 9.79 -14.16 -9.62
N GLY A 316 8.80 -15.04 -9.53
CA GLY A 316 7.99 -15.45 -10.69
C GLY A 316 7.20 -14.30 -11.31
N GLU A 317 6.69 -13.36 -10.50
CA GLU A 317 6.05 -12.15 -11.01
C GLU A 317 7.07 -11.25 -11.73
N ARG A 318 8.27 -11.06 -11.17
CA ARG A 318 9.37 -10.31 -11.82
C ARG A 318 9.74 -10.91 -13.17
N GLU A 319 9.88 -12.23 -13.26
CA GLU A 319 10.16 -12.92 -14.52
C GLU A 319 9.04 -12.70 -15.55
N THR A 320 7.78 -12.73 -15.12
CA THR A 320 6.61 -12.51 -15.99
C THR A 320 6.60 -11.09 -16.60
N VAL A 321 7.14 -10.10 -15.89
CA VAL A 321 7.18 -8.69 -16.32
C VAL A 321 8.56 -8.23 -16.75
N ALA A 322 9.50 -9.13 -16.99
CA ALA A 322 10.90 -8.81 -17.30
C ALA A 322 11.05 -7.83 -18.49
N GLU A 323 10.15 -7.89 -19.47
CA GLU A 323 10.14 -6.97 -20.62
C GLU A 323 9.76 -5.51 -20.25
N LEU A 324 9.22 -5.30 -19.04
CA LEU A 324 8.79 -4.00 -18.54
C LEU A 324 9.78 -3.38 -17.55
N LEU A 325 10.85 -4.07 -17.17
CA LEU A 325 11.87 -3.63 -16.20
C LEU A 325 13.14 -2.96 -16.82
#